data_2a06d850789752d245329e77bc8f438f
#
_entry.id   2a06d850789752d245329e77bc8f438f
#
_cell.length_a   1.000
_cell.length_b   1.000
_cell.length_c   1.000
_cell.angle_alpha   90.00
_cell.angle_beta   90.00
_cell.angle_gamma   90.00
#
_symmetry.space_group_name_H-M   'P 1'
#
loop_
_entity.id
_entity.type
_entity.pdbx_description
1 polymer ?
#
loop_
_entity_poly.entity_id
_entity_poly.type
_entity_poly.pdbx_seq_one_letter_code
_entity_poly.pdbx_strand_id
1 'polypeptide(L)'
;FNRQPSNSSTGELDKEALSFNKDTYYVGFDANQGAELQGQMVLDYIKANAATIDRNGDGVIGYVLAIGDIGHNDSIARTRGVRSALGTGVDANGAVDSTPAGTNVDGSAKVVQDAKLDVGGKTYTIRELASQEMKNSAGATWDAATAGNAIGTWTASFGDQIDVVVSNNDGMGMSMFNAWAKDNKVPTFGYDANSDAVAAIAEGYGGTISQHADVQAYLTLRVLRNALDGVDVDTGIGTADEAGNCLTEGEDYRYSEEERSYYALNVAVTAENYQDFTDSTKVYDKVSKQLDSSKSPTKKVWLDIYNASDNFLSSTYQPLLENYDDLLNLKVDYIGGDGQTESNITNRLG
;
A
#
# COMPACT_ATOMS: atom_id res chain seq x y z
N PHE A 1 -11.87 -8.53 -2.68
CA PHE A 1 -10.54 -8.35 -3.27
C PHE A 1 -9.85 -7.10 -2.73
N ASN A 2 -8.53 -7.03 -2.90
CA ASN A 2 -7.63 -5.96 -2.48
C ASN A 2 -7.63 -5.70 -0.96
N ARG A 3 -8.74 -5.25 -0.37
CA ARG A 3 -8.85 -5.00 1.06
C ARG A 3 -9.17 -6.28 1.84
N GLN A 4 -8.25 -6.70 2.69
CA GLN A 4 -8.40 -7.89 3.53
C GLN A 4 -9.54 -7.72 4.55
N PRO A 5 -10.46 -8.70 4.67
CA PRO A 5 -11.36 -8.73 5.82
C PRO A 5 -10.55 -8.83 7.10
N SER A 6 -10.67 -7.85 7.97
CA SER A 6 -9.82 -7.76 9.15
C SER A 6 -10.60 -7.30 10.37
N ASN A 7 -10.14 -7.75 11.54
CA ASN A 7 -10.61 -7.26 12.80
C ASN A 7 -10.26 -5.77 12.94
N SER A 8 -11.26 -4.93 13.17
CA SER A 8 -11.10 -3.47 13.24
C SER A 8 -10.18 -2.98 14.37
N SER A 9 -9.96 -3.81 15.39
CA SER A 9 -9.13 -3.45 16.54
C SER A 9 -7.67 -3.89 16.37
N THR A 10 -7.44 -5.05 15.74
CA THR A 10 -6.10 -5.63 15.61
C THR A 10 -5.49 -5.48 14.22
N GLY A 11 -6.31 -5.30 13.18
CA GLY A 11 -5.88 -5.30 11.78
C GLY A 11 -5.58 -6.71 11.23
N GLU A 12 -5.74 -7.76 12.05
CA GLU A 12 -5.51 -9.14 11.64
C GLU A 12 -6.67 -9.68 10.79
N LEU A 13 -6.37 -10.68 9.95
CA LEU A 13 -7.35 -11.36 9.12
C LEU A 13 -8.54 -11.86 9.95
N ASP A 14 -9.75 -11.51 9.54
CA ASP A 14 -11.00 -12.07 10.08
C ASP A 14 -11.34 -13.38 9.36
N LYS A 15 -10.86 -14.48 9.92
CA LYS A 15 -11.12 -15.83 9.40
C LYS A 15 -12.61 -16.23 9.47
N GLU A 16 -13.38 -15.66 10.41
CA GLU A 16 -14.80 -15.93 10.53
C GLU A 16 -15.55 -15.33 9.34
N ALA A 17 -15.21 -14.11 8.93
CA ALA A 17 -15.78 -13.48 7.74
C ALA A 17 -15.55 -14.32 6.47
N LEU A 18 -14.35 -14.89 6.29
CA LEU A 18 -14.04 -15.77 5.15
C LEU A 18 -14.70 -17.15 5.25
N SER A 19 -14.98 -17.63 6.45
CA SER A 19 -15.62 -18.93 6.66
C SER A 19 -17.15 -18.89 6.58
N PHE A 20 -17.74 -17.69 6.54
CA PHE A 20 -19.19 -17.49 6.51
C PHE A 20 -19.87 -18.20 5.34
N ASN A 21 -19.23 -18.20 4.15
CA ASN A 21 -19.70 -18.91 2.98
C ASN A 21 -18.54 -19.70 2.36
N LYS A 22 -18.79 -20.96 1.98
CA LYS A 22 -17.78 -21.83 1.32
C LYS A 22 -17.22 -21.23 0.01
N ASP A 23 -17.93 -20.32 -0.63
CA ASP A 23 -17.56 -19.68 -1.88
C ASP A 23 -16.97 -18.26 -1.68
N THR A 24 -16.66 -17.89 -0.43
CA THR A 24 -15.98 -16.64 -0.12
C THR A 24 -14.46 -16.82 -0.12
N TYR A 25 -13.78 -16.02 -0.92
CA TYR A 25 -12.32 -15.98 -1.04
C TYR A 25 -11.81 -14.56 -0.89
N TYR A 26 -10.61 -14.41 -0.36
CA TYR A 26 -9.87 -13.18 -0.41
C TYR A 26 -8.78 -13.25 -1.50
N VAL A 27 -8.69 -12.23 -2.31
CA VAL A 27 -7.58 -12.00 -3.25
C VAL A 27 -7.05 -10.60 -3.02
N GLY A 28 -5.79 -10.49 -2.66
CA GLY A 28 -5.17 -9.21 -2.35
C GLY A 28 -3.72 -9.37 -1.95
N PHE A 29 -3.30 -8.67 -0.92
CA PHE A 29 -1.96 -8.72 -0.36
C PHE A 29 -2.02 -8.85 1.17
N ASP A 30 -0.90 -9.20 1.79
CA ASP A 30 -0.76 -9.23 3.24
C ASP A 30 -0.38 -7.82 3.72
N ALA A 31 -1.34 -7.11 4.33
CA ALA A 31 -1.17 -5.72 4.75
C ALA A 31 -0.08 -5.58 5.84
N ASN A 32 0.03 -6.55 6.75
CA ASN A 32 1.01 -6.50 7.82
C ASN A 32 2.42 -6.75 7.28
N GLN A 33 2.59 -7.75 6.41
CA GLN A 33 3.89 -8.04 5.77
C GLN A 33 4.36 -6.85 4.92
N GLY A 34 3.47 -6.23 4.14
CA GLY A 34 3.81 -5.04 3.37
C GLY A 34 4.17 -3.83 4.24
N ALA A 35 3.49 -3.67 5.38
CA ALA A 35 3.77 -2.63 6.36
C ALA A 35 5.15 -2.80 7.03
N GLU A 36 5.52 -4.04 7.38
CA GLU A 36 6.85 -4.38 7.89
C GLU A 36 7.93 -4.06 6.87
N LEU A 37 7.70 -4.40 5.59
CA LEU A 37 8.63 -4.05 4.51
C LEU A 37 8.78 -2.54 4.34
N GLN A 38 7.70 -1.75 4.43
CA GLN A 38 7.79 -0.29 4.37
C GLN A 38 8.64 0.26 5.52
N GLY A 39 8.36 -0.17 6.74
CA GLY A 39 9.13 0.24 7.91
C GLY A 39 10.60 -0.12 7.80
N GLN A 40 10.90 -1.35 7.35
CA GLN A 40 12.27 -1.83 7.16
C GLN A 40 13.00 -1.05 6.05
N MET A 41 12.34 -0.78 4.93
CA MET A 41 12.89 0.03 3.83
C MET A 41 13.31 1.42 4.31
N VAL A 42 12.46 2.09 5.08
CA VAL A 42 12.77 3.40 5.67
C VAL A 42 13.95 3.31 6.63
N LEU A 43 13.95 2.32 7.53
CA LEU A 43 15.03 2.12 8.50
C LEU A 43 16.38 1.83 7.83
N ASP A 44 16.38 0.99 6.80
CA ASP A 44 17.62 0.64 6.09
C ASP A 44 18.17 1.83 5.31
N TYR A 45 17.31 2.64 4.71
CA TYR A 45 17.73 3.90 4.09
C TYR A 45 18.34 4.85 5.13
N ILE A 46 17.70 5.01 6.29
CA ILE A 46 18.22 5.85 7.39
C ILE A 46 19.60 5.32 7.83
N LYS A 47 19.75 4.01 8.06
CA LYS A 47 21.03 3.41 8.46
C LYS A 47 22.14 3.66 7.45
N ALA A 48 21.84 3.52 6.17
CA ALA A 48 22.80 3.72 5.09
C ALA A 48 23.22 5.19 4.92
N ASN A 49 22.35 6.14 5.27
CA ASN A 49 22.53 7.55 4.96
C ASN A 49 22.52 8.48 6.18
N ALA A 50 22.53 7.98 7.40
CA ALA A 50 22.32 8.75 8.63
C ALA A 50 23.18 10.03 8.74
N ALA A 51 24.44 9.96 8.30
CA ALA A 51 25.36 11.10 8.35
C ALA A 51 25.03 12.22 7.35
N THR A 52 24.28 11.92 6.28
CA THR A 52 23.96 12.86 5.20
C THR A 52 22.54 13.38 5.28
N ILE A 53 21.61 12.59 5.85
CA ILE A 53 20.21 12.99 6.00
C ILE A 53 19.96 13.83 7.26
N ASP A 54 20.81 13.76 8.29
CA ASP A 54 20.80 14.67 9.45
C ASP A 54 21.18 16.08 8.96
N ARG A 55 20.19 16.80 8.43
CA ARG A 55 20.38 18.03 7.61
C ARG A 55 20.93 19.19 8.40
N ASN A 56 20.54 19.33 9.66
CA ASN A 56 20.99 20.41 10.56
C ASN A 56 22.17 19.96 11.44
N GLY A 57 22.53 18.67 11.44
CA GLY A 57 23.69 18.11 12.16
C GLY A 57 23.47 17.99 13.66
N ASP A 58 22.25 18.02 14.16
CA ASP A 58 21.93 18.00 15.59
C ASP A 58 21.92 16.57 16.20
N GLY A 59 22.09 15.54 15.38
CA GLY A 59 22.06 14.14 15.79
C GLY A 59 20.65 13.58 15.98
N VAL A 60 19.63 14.33 15.54
CA VAL A 60 18.25 13.87 15.47
C VAL A 60 17.88 13.64 14.01
N ILE A 61 17.32 12.48 13.67
CA ILE A 61 16.74 12.20 12.39
C ILE A 61 15.24 12.35 12.54
N GLY A 62 14.74 13.51 12.11
CA GLY A 62 13.34 13.88 12.22
C GLY A 62 12.52 13.39 11.01
N TYR A 63 11.39 12.74 11.25
CA TYR A 63 10.49 12.38 10.17
C TYR A 63 9.07 12.89 10.40
N VAL A 64 8.34 13.04 9.29
CA VAL A 64 6.90 13.33 9.29
C VAL A 64 6.15 12.20 8.61
N LEU A 65 4.90 11.94 9.05
CA LEU A 65 4.12 10.80 8.60
C LEU A 65 2.71 11.21 8.15
N ALA A 66 2.41 10.99 6.86
CA ALA A 66 1.07 11.12 6.31
C ALA A 66 0.29 9.82 6.49
N ILE A 67 -0.77 9.85 7.29
CA ILE A 67 -1.65 8.73 7.58
C ILE A 67 -2.88 8.81 6.68
N GLY A 68 -3.24 7.71 6.02
CA GLY A 68 -4.36 7.69 5.07
C GLY A 68 -5.72 7.85 5.74
N ASP A 69 -6.16 6.81 6.44
CA ASP A 69 -7.45 6.75 7.14
C ASP A 69 -7.26 5.96 8.44
N ILE A 70 -7.54 6.58 9.57
CA ILE A 70 -7.34 5.98 10.89
C ILE A 70 -8.25 4.77 11.16
N GLY A 71 -9.32 4.61 10.41
CA GLY A 71 -10.25 3.47 10.47
C GLY A 71 -9.94 2.36 9.45
N HIS A 72 -8.98 2.58 8.55
CA HIS A 72 -8.64 1.62 7.51
C HIS A 72 -7.52 0.68 7.96
N ASN A 73 -7.73 -0.66 7.83
CA ASN A 73 -6.76 -1.66 8.27
C ASN A 73 -5.34 -1.47 7.67
N ASP A 74 -5.23 -1.13 6.39
CA ASP A 74 -3.93 -0.92 5.75
C ASP A 74 -3.23 0.32 6.31
N SER A 75 -3.96 1.40 6.56
CA SER A 75 -3.41 2.60 7.18
C SER A 75 -2.92 2.34 8.59
N ILE A 76 -3.68 1.56 9.37
CA ILE A 76 -3.30 1.10 10.70
C ILE A 76 -2.02 0.27 10.62
N ALA A 77 -1.97 -0.73 9.72
CA ALA A 77 -0.82 -1.59 9.53
C ALA A 77 0.42 -0.79 9.11
N ARG A 78 0.32 0.05 8.06
CA ARG A 78 1.43 0.85 7.52
C ARG A 78 1.99 1.83 8.56
N THR A 79 1.12 2.51 9.32
CA THR A 79 1.55 3.41 10.41
C THR A 79 2.28 2.66 11.52
N ARG A 80 1.74 1.50 11.94
CA ARG A 80 2.39 0.63 12.93
C ARG A 80 3.72 0.08 12.43
N GLY A 81 3.77 -0.40 11.18
CA GLY A 81 4.98 -0.95 10.57
C GLY A 81 6.14 0.04 10.57
N VAL A 82 5.89 1.28 10.15
CA VAL A 82 6.88 2.36 10.17
C VAL A 82 7.34 2.67 11.59
N ARG A 83 6.41 2.91 12.52
CA ARG A 83 6.74 3.24 13.92
C ARG A 83 7.45 2.09 14.63
N SER A 84 7.05 0.84 14.36
CA SER A 84 7.69 -0.34 14.92
C SER A 84 9.16 -0.45 14.46
N ALA A 85 9.39 -0.35 13.15
CA ALA A 85 10.74 -0.44 12.60
C ALA A 85 11.66 0.69 13.08
N LEU A 86 11.12 1.91 13.16
CA LEU A 86 11.88 3.07 13.64
C LEU A 86 11.99 3.14 15.16
N GLY A 87 11.26 2.29 15.90
CA GLY A 87 11.24 2.26 17.37
C GLY A 87 10.49 3.43 18.00
N THR A 88 9.69 4.16 17.21
CA THR A 88 8.88 5.28 17.67
C THR A 88 7.43 4.84 17.90
N GLY A 89 6.69 5.55 18.77
CA GLY A 89 5.27 5.24 19.00
C GLY A 89 5.01 3.93 19.75
N VAL A 90 6.01 3.32 20.37
CA VAL A 90 5.89 2.09 21.16
C VAL A 90 5.62 2.46 22.60
N ASP A 91 4.53 1.98 23.18
CA ASP A 91 4.21 2.20 24.59
C ASP A 91 5.04 1.29 25.53
N ALA A 92 4.87 1.47 26.82
CA ALA A 92 5.58 0.70 27.85
C ALA A 92 5.26 -0.82 27.82
N ASN A 93 4.20 -1.22 27.15
CA ASN A 93 3.76 -2.63 26.99
C ASN A 93 4.20 -3.22 25.64
N GLY A 94 4.88 -2.44 24.80
CA GLY A 94 5.30 -2.85 23.46
C GLY A 94 4.20 -2.70 22.39
N ALA A 95 3.06 -2.10 22.70
CA ALA A 95 2.03 -1.81 21.72
C ALA A 95 2.41 -0.56 20.89
N VAL A 96 2.18 -0.63 19.59
CA VAL A 96 2.47 0.46 18.66
C VAL A 96 1.20 1.20 18.30
N ASP A 97 1.18 2.50 18.54
CA ASP A 97 0.05 3.37 18.21
C ASP A 97 -0.03 3.60 16.69
N SER A 98 -1.24 3.57 16.15
CA SER A 98 -1.55 3.89 14.74
C SER A 98 -2.28 5.21 14.57
N THR A 99 -2.54 5.93 15.66
CA THR A 99 -3.25 7.21 15.61
C THR A 99 -2.31 8.36 15.26
N PRO A 100 -2.84 9.49 14.70
CA PRO A 100 -2.03 10.68 14.44
C PRO A 100 -1.46 11.27 15.73
N ALA A 101 -0.16 11.51 15.76
CA ALA A 101 0.46 12.25 16.85
C ALA A 101 0.02 13.72 16.85
N GLY A 102 -0.33 14.24 15.68
CA GLY A 102 -0.65 15.65 15.48
C GLY A 102 0.56 16.55 15.75
N THR A 103 0.27 17.82 16.01
CA THR A 103 1.28 18.83 16.32
C THR A 103 0.80 19.65 17.52
N ASN A 104 1.66 19.90 18.49
CA ASN A 104 1.37 20.81 19.59
C ASN A 104 1.36 22.27 19.11
N VAL A 105 0.87 23.19 19.95
CA VAL A 105 0.85 24.64 19.67
C VAL A 105 2.28 25.19 19.45
N ASP A 106 3.28 24.61 20.10
CA ASP A 106 4.69 24.95 19.96
C ASP A 106 5.37 24.28 18.75
N GLY A 107 4.61 23.52 17.95
CA GLY A 107 5.12 22.84 16.77
C GLY A 107 5.67 21.42 17.03
N SER A 108 5.73 20.95 18.27
CA SER A 108 6.19 19.58 18.58
C SER A 108 5.12 18.51 18.36
N ALA A 109 5.51 17.27 18.09
CA ALA A 109 4.59 16.13 18.07
C ALA A 109 4.06 15.79 19.48
N LYS A 110 2.80 15.35 19.56
CA LYS A 110 2.10 15.18 20.85
C LYS A 110 2.43 13.91 21.62
N VAL A 111 2.71 12.80 20.98
CA VAL A 111 2.60 11.48 21.66
C VAL A 111 3.66 10.47 21.24
N VAL A 112 4.60 10.77 20.37
CA VAL A 112 5.52 9.76 19.86
C VAL A 112 6.83 9.77 20.62
N GLN A 113 7.29 8.59 21.04
CA GLN A 113 8.56 8.47 21.77
C GLN A 113 9.74 8.54 20.81
N ASP A 114 10.82 9.17 21.25
CA ASP A 114 12.09 9.12 20.55
C ASP A 114 12.71 7.71 20.66
N ALA A 115 13.34 7.28 19.58
CA ALA A 115 14.13 6.06 19.57
C ALA A 115 15.64 6.37 19.42
N LYS A 116 16.49 5.42 19.76
CA LYS A 116 17.93 5.51 19.55
C LYS A 116 18.37 4.56 18.43
N LEU A 117 19.25 5.06 17.57
CA LEU A 117 19.84 4.31 16.48
C LEU A 117 21.36 4.45 16.51
N ASP A 118 22.05 3.35 16.72
CA ASP A 118 23.51 3.28 16.65
C ASP A 118 23.94 2.88 15.24
N VAL A 119 24.63 3.78 14.53
CA VAL A 119 25.14 3.51 13.19
C VAL A 119 26.47 4.26 12.96
N GLY A 120 27.44 3.59 12.35
CA GLY A 120 28.73 4.19 12.05
C GLY A 120 29.52 4.70 13.26
N GLY A 121 29.26 4.15 14.46
CA GLY A 121 29.91 4.59 15.70
C GLY A 121 29.32 5.86 16.32
N LYS A 122 28.22 6.38 15.78
CA LYS A 122 27.45 7.51 16.31
C LYS A 122 26.05 7.05 16.71
N THR A 123 25.51 7.56 17.80
CA THR A 123 24.14 7.37 18.23
C THR A 123 23.31 8.53 17.73
N TYR A 124 22.30 8.24 16.92
CA TYR A 124 21.27 9.19 16.50
C TYR A 124 19.99 9.01 17.31
N THR A 125 19.19 10.07 17.36
CA THR A 125 17.83 9.99 17.87
C THR A 125 16.89 9.98 16.67
N ILE A 126 15.98 9.01 16.55
CA ILE A 126 14.89 9.04 15.58
C ILE A 126 13.68 9.66 16.25
N ARG A 127 13.06 10.61 15.58
CA ARG A 127 11.91 11.37 16.11
C ARG A 127 10.83 11.56 15.07
N GLU A 128 9.59 11.20 15.44
CA GLU A 128 8.41 11.65 14.67
C GLU A 128 8.08 13.09 15.05
N LEU A 129 8.27 14.01 14.12
CA LEU A 129 8.03 15.44 14.34
C LEU A 129 6.55 15.78 14.29
N ALA A 130 5.84 15.17 13.34
CA ALA A 130 4.39 15.31 13.19
C ALA A 130 3.81 14.15 12.39
N SER A 131 2.54 13.87 12.64
CA SER A 131 1.72 13.00 11.80
C SER A 131 0.27 13.46 11.80
N GLN A 132 -0.43 13.20 10.71
CA GLN A 132 -1.81 13.62 10.52
C GLN A 132 -2.55 12.65 9.62
N GLU A 133 -3.86 12.45 9.90
CA GLU A 133 -4.77 11.83 8.96
C GLU A 133 -5.01 12.76 7.77
N MET A 134 -4.81 12.25 6.56
CA MET A 134 -5.00 13.02 5.33
C MET A 134 -6.46 12.98 4.89
N LYS A 135 -7.27 13.70 5.65
CA LYS A 135 -8.72 13.83 5.47
C LYS A 135 -9.08 15.27 5.10
N ASN A 136 -9.78 15.43 4.01
CA ASN A 136 -10.22 16.75 3.57
C ASN A 136 -11.49 17.22 4.29
N SER A 137 -11.89 18.46 4.05
CA SER A 137 -13.05 19.08 4.68
C SER A 137 -14.39 18.43 4.30
N ALA A 138 -14.44 17.69 3.21
CA ALA A 138 -15.61 16.90 2.79
C ALA A 138 -15.67 15.51 3.45
N GLY A 139 -14.61 15.14 4.21
CA GLY A 139 -14.53 13.87 4.90
C GLY A 139 -13.86 12.74 4.11
N ALA A 140 -13.42 12.98 2.87
CA ALA A 140 -12.67 12.01 2.11
C ALA A 140 -11.24 11.87 2.67
N THR A 141 -10.81 10.63 2.85
CA THR A 141 -9.49 10.24 3.36
C THR A 141 -8.52 9.91 2.23
N TRP A 142 -7.24 9.66 2.54
CA TRP A 142 -6.17 9.44 1.56
C TRP A 142 -5.97 10.62 0.60
N ASP A 143 -6.31 11.83 1.06
CA ASP A 143 -6.36 13.03 0.23
C ASP A 143 -4.98 13.62 -0.01
N ALA A 144 -4.53 13.56 -1.27
CA ALA A 144 -3.22 14.04 -1.69
C ALA A 144 -3.06 15.56 -1.53
N ALA A 145 -4.14 16.33 -1.72
CA ALA A 145 -4.10 17.79 -1.56
C ALA A 145 -3.91 18.17 -0.08
N THR A 146 -4.57 17.44 0.83
CA THR A 146 -4.38 17.60 2.27
C THR A 146 -2.93 17.30 2.66
N ALA A 147 -2.31 16.25 2.08
CA ALA A 147 -0.91 15.93 2.32
C ALA A 147 0.05 17.02 1.84
N GLY A 148 -0.20 17.59 0.65
CA GLY A 148 0.56 18.72 0.14
C GLY A 148 0.44 19.99 0.99
N ASN A 149 -0.72 20.24 1.60
CA ASN A 149 -0.92 21.34 2.56
C ASN A 149 -0.24 21.05 3.90
N ALA A 150 -0.29 19.78 4.36
CA ALA A 150 0.32 19.37 5.63
C ALA A 150 1.84 19.55 5.60
N ILE A 151 2.53 19.17 4.51
CA ILE A 151 3.98 19.38 4.41
C ILE A 151 4.34 20.86 4.48
N GLY A 152 3.55 21.75 3.87
CA GLY A 152 3.75 23.19 3.99
C GLY A 152 3.64 23.70 5.44
N THR A 153 2.69 23.17 6.21
CA THR A 153 2.53 23.49 7.63
C THR A 153 3.69 22.95 8.48
N TRP A 154 4.09 21.70 8.23
CA TRP A 154 5.18 21.06 8.96
C TRP A 154 6.53 21.71 8.68
N THR A 155 6.78 22.12 7.44
CA THR A 155 8.02 22.83 7.09
C THR A 155 8.11 24.21 7.72
N ALA A 156 6.98 24.88 7.89
CA ALA A 156 6.94 26.15 8.64
C ALA A 156 7.26 25.98 10.13
N SER A 157 6.95 24.82 10.71
CA SER A 157 7.18 24.50 12.13
C SER A 157 8.58 23.92 12.40
N PHE A 158 9.07 23.04 11.53
CA PHE A 158 10.26 22.23 11.77
C PHE A 158 11.44 22.56 10.84
N GLY A 159 11.17 23.08 9.64
CA GLY A 159 12.22 23.50 8.70
C GLY A 159 13.20 22.40 8.34
N ASP A 160 14.47 22.60 8.66
CA ASP A 160 15.59 21.70 8.39
C ASP A 160 15.69 20.52 9.36
N GLN A 161 14.81 20.42 10.34
CA GLN A 161 14.68 19.22 11.21
C GLN A 161 13.94 18.07 10.51
N ILE A 162 13.24 18.32 9.36
CA ILE A 162 12.59 17.26 8.60
C ILE A 162 13.64 16.61 7.71
N ASP A 163 14.05 15.41 8.04
CA ASP A 163 15.07 14.63 7.35
C ASP A 163 14.47 13.53 6.47
N VAL A 164 13.25 13.07 6.79
CA VAL A 164 12.53 12.01 6.09
C VAL A 164 11.05 12.31 6.04
N VAL A 165 10.43 12.03 4.90
CA VAL A 165 8.97 12.07 4.73
C VAL A 165 8.48 10.64 4.53
N VAL A 166 7.47 10.21 5.27
CA VAL A 166 6.83 8.91 5.13
C VAL A 166 5.35 9.09 4.87
N SER A 167 4.81 8.28 3.99
CA SER A 167 3.39 8.30 3.63
C SER A 167 2.81 6.90 3.59
N ASN A 168 1.56 6.76 4.00
CA ASN A 168 0.85 5.50 3.90
C ASN A 168 0.56 5.07 2.44
N ASN A 169 0.58 6.01 1.47
CA ASN A 169 0.51 5.68 0.05
C ASN A 169 1.29 6.66 -0.83
N ASP A 170 1.49 6.29 -2.09
CA ASP A 170 2.23 7.11 -3.06
C ASP A 170 1.48 8.38 -3.45
N GLY A 171 0.16 8.36 -3.56
CA GLY A 171 -0.62 9.54 -3.93
C GLY A 171 -0.36 10.72 -2.99
N MET A 172 -0.38 10.49 -1.68
CA MET A 172 -0.05 11.47 -0.67
C MET A 172 1.46 11.77 -0.62
N GLY A 173 2.30 10.72 -0.73
CA GLY A 173 3.76 10.83 -0.74
C GLY A 173 4.25 11.69 -1.89
N MET A 174 3.77 11.47 -3.10
CA MET A 174 4.10 12.26 -4.28
C MET A 174 3.65 13.72 -4.18
N SER A 175 2.50 13.95 -3.55
CA SER A 175 2.04 15.32 -3.30
C SER A 175 3.01 16.10 -2.38
N MET A 176 3.49 15.47 -1.30
CA MET A 176 4.49 16.06 -0.41
C MET A 176 5.87 16.17 -1.07
N PHE A 177 6.26 15.17 -1.86
CA PHE A 177 7.52 15.17 -2.60
C PHE A 177 7.59 16.34 -3.58
N ASN A 178 6.56 16.50 -4.41
CA ASN A 178 6.50 17.57 -5.41
C ASN A 178 6.31 18.96 -4.78
N ALA A 179 5.59 19.06 -3.65
CA ALA A 179 5.37 20.33 -2.98
C ALA A 179 6.62 20.88 -2.28
N TRP A 180 7.51 19.99 -1.80
CA TRP A 180 8.64 20.44 -0.99
C TRP A 180 9.86 19.50 -0.98
N ALA A 181 9.67 18.20 -0.79
CA ALA A 181 10.76 17.30 -0.44
C ALA A 181 11.80 17.15 -1.57
N LYS A 182 11.36 17.14 -2.83
CA LYS A 182 12.21 17.07 -4.02
C LYS A 182 13.23 18.20 -4.07
N ASP A 183 12.78 19.44 -3.95
CA ASP A 183 13.65 20.62 -4.03
C ASP A 183 14.60 20.71 -2.83
N ASN A 184 14.21 20.16 -1.70
CA ASN A 184 15.01 20.13 -0.47
C ASN A 184 15.83 18.85 -0.31
N LYS A 185 15.79 17.92 -1.29
CA LYS A 185 16.49 16.65 -1.30
C LYS A 185 16.19 15.78 -0.07
N VAL A 186 14.95 15.82 0.39
CA VAL A 186 14.46 15.01 1.50
C VAL A 186 13.86 13.71 0.95
N PRO A 187 14.37 12.52 1.35
CA PRO A 187 13.83 11.26 0.89
C PRO A 187 12.37 11.10 1.33
N THR A 188 11.54 10.69 0.40
CA THR A 188 10.11 10.45 0.65
C THR A 188 9.79 8.99 0.35
N PHE A 189 9.06 8.34 1.24
CA PHE A 189 8.70 6.94 1.13
C PHE A 189 7.19 6.78 1.09
N GLY A 190 6.71 5.98 0.14
CA GLY A 190 5.28 5.71 -0.06
C GLY A 190 4.93 4.24 -0.03
N TYR A 191 3.82 3.92 -0.66
CA TYR A 191 3.27 2.57 -0.81
C TYR A 191 2.38 2.55 -2.05
N ASP A 192 2.24 1.45 -2.75
CA ASP A 192 1.43 1.10 -3.91
C ASP A 192 2.24 0.93 -5.21
N ALA A 193 3.47 1.44 -5.29
CA ALA A 193 4.31 1.48 -6.48
C ALA A 193 3.57 2.07 -7.70
N ASN A 194 2.90 3.20 -7.49
CA ASN A 194 2.29 3.95 -8.58
C ASN A 194 3.37 4.38 -9.59
N SER A 195 3.04 4.39 -10.86
CA SER A 195 4.02 4.62 -11.95
C SER A 195 4.77 5.94 -11.83
N ASP A 196 4.14 7.00 -11.34
CA ASP A 196 4.75 8.29 -11.06
C ASP A 196 5.73 8.24 -9.89
N ALA A 197 5.41 7.51 -8.82
CA ALA A 197 6.30 7.30 -7.67
C ALA A 197 7.50 6.45 -8.06
N VAL A 198 7.30 5.36 -8.81
CA VAL A 198 8.39 4.52 -9.34
C VAL A 198 9.34 5.34 -10.21
N ALA A 199 8.80 6.17 -11.11
CA ALA A 199 9.62 7.06 -11.94
C ALA A 199 10.39 8.09 -11.10
N ALA A 200 9.77 8.64 -10.04
CA ALA A 200 10.37 9.63 -9.17
C ALA A 200 11.53 9.10 -8.30
N ILE A 201 11.70 7.78 -8.20
CA ILE A 201 12.87 7.19 -7.51
C ILE A 201 14.17 7.67 -8.18
N ALA A 202 14.20 7.77 -9.51
CA ALA A 202 15.34 8.35 -10.24
C ALA A 202 15.59 9.83 -9.91
N GLU A 203 14.61 10.52 -9.33
CA GLU A 203 14.67 11.95 -8.98
C GLU A 203 14.85 12.19 -7.47
N GLY A 204 15.01 11.11 -6.68
CA GLY A 204 15.25 11.18 -5.24
C GLY A 204 14.06 10.81 -4.34
N TYR A 205 12.96 10.27 -4.91
CA TYR A 205 11.96 9.57 -4.11
C TYR A 205 12.62 8.35 -3.47
N GLY A 206 12.52 8.18 -2.16
CA GLY A 206 13.30 7.19 -1.41
C GLY A 206 12.92 5.75 -1.71
N GLY A 207 11.64 5.51 -1.98
CA GLY A 207 11.11 4.20 -2.32
C GLY A 207 9.63 4.05 -2.04
N THR A 208 9.08 2.93 -2.48
CA THR A 208 7.68 2.56 -2.30
C THR A 208 7.55 1.06 -2.11
N ILE A 209 6.38 0.57 -1.72
CA ILE A 209 6.09 -0.87 -1.66
C ILE A 209 5.14 -1.22 -2.80
N SER A 210 5.56 -2.15 -3.65
CA SER A 210 4.65 -2.78 -4.59
C SER A 210 3.83 -3.84 -3.87
N GLN A 211 2.53 -3.75 -3.96
CA GLN A 211 1.60 -4.80 -3.56
C GLN A 211 1.23 -5.72 -4.73
N HIS A 212 1.96 -5.63 -5.85
CA HIS A 212 1.71 -6.37 -7.08
C HIS A 212 0.25 -6.31 -7.54
N ALA A 213 -0.23 -5.08 -7.80
CA ALA A 213 -1.60 -4.84 -8.26
C ALA A 213 -1.97 -5.61 -9.53
N ASP A 214 -1.02 -5.83 -10.43
CA ASP A 214 -1.11 -6.62 -11.64
C ASP A 214 -1.39 -8.11 -11.35
N VAL A 215 -0.66 -8.71 -10.41
CA VAL A 215 -0.91 -10.07 -9.92
C VAL A 215 -2.27 -10.17 -9.24
N GLN A 216 -2.61 -9.20 -8.38
CA GLN A 216 -3.91 -9.17 -7.70
C GLN A 216 -5.07 -9.07 -8.70
N ALA A 217 -4.95 -8.22 -9.71
CA ALA A 217 -5.99 -8.03 -10.73
C ALA A 217 -6.26 -9.33 -11.50
N TYR A 218 -5.19 -10.00 -11.96
CA TYR A 218 -5.32 -11.29 -12.62
C TYR A 218 -5.95 -12.34 -11.71
N LEU A 219 -5.41 -12.52 -10.50
CA LEU A 219 -5.91 -13.51 -9.54
C LEU A 219 -7.38 -13.26 -9.18
N THR A 220 -7.76 -12.00 -8.97
CA THR A 220 -9.15 -11.64 -8.65
C THR A 220 -10.11 -12.14 -9.72
N LEU A 221 -9.83 -11.83 -10.97
CA LEU A 221 -10.72 -12.21 -12.08
C LEU A 221 -10.61 -13.72 -12.41
N ARG A 222 -9.41 -14.32 -12.25
CA ARG A 222 -9.22 -15.75 -12.50
C ARG A 222 -9.94 -16.61 -11.48
N VAL A 223 -9.79 -16.34 -10.19
CA VAL A 223 -10.50 -17.03 -9.11
C VAL A 223 -12.01 -16.89 -9.28
N LEU A 224 -12.48 -15.66 -9.56
CA LEU A 224 -13.90 -15.41 -9.83
C LEU A 224 -14.41 -16.20 -11.04
N ARG A 225 -13.65 -16.22 -12.14
CA ARG A 225 -14.01 -16.98 -13.36
C ARG A 225 -14.09 -18.48 -13.06
N ASN A 226 -13.12 -19.04 -12.38
CA ASN A 226 -13.10 -20.45 -12.01
C ASN A 226 -14.31 -20.83 -11.14
N ALA A 227 -14.63 -20.01 -10.14
CA ALA A 227 -15.82 -20.20 -9.31
C ALA A 227 -17.12 -20.18 -10.11
N LEU A 228 -17.26 -19.24 -11.06
CA LEU A 228 -18.43 -19.13 -11.94
C LEU A 228 -18.57 -20.30 -12.95
N ASP A 229 -17.47 -20.93 -13.31
CA ASP A 229 -17.44 -22.11 -14.16
C ASP A 229 -17.66 -23.41 -13.36
N GLY A 230 -17.64 -23.35 -12.02
CA GLY A 230 -17.82 -24.50 -11.13
C GLY A 230 -16.63 -25.45 -11.13
N VAL A 231 -15.44 -24.95 -11.44
CA VAL A 231 -14.16 -25.68 -11.31
C VAL A 231 -13.41 -25.23 -10.06
N ASP A 232 -12.37 -25.95 -9.72
CA ASP A 232 -11.52 -25.55 -8.59
C ASP A 232 -10.94 -24.14 -8.83
N VAL A 233 -10.94 -23.30 -7.79
CA VAL A 233 -10.59 -21.89 -7.91
C VAL A 233 -9.14 -21.63 -8.31
N ASP A 234 -8.25 -22.60 -8.07
CA ASP A 234 -6.84 -22.59 -8.46
C ASP A 234 -6.59 -23.09 -9.89
N THR A 235 -7.64 -23.54 -10.60
CA THR A 235 -7.52 -24.09 -11.95
C THR A 235 -6.78 -23.13 -12.88
N GLY A 236 -5.62 -23.54 -13.39
CA GLY A 236 -4.79 -22.76 -14.29
C GLY A 236 -4.01 -21.63 -13.64
N ILE A 237 -4.10 -21.45 -12.31
CA ILE A 237 -3.21 -20.57 -11.55
C ILE A 237 -1.94 -21.38 -11.22
N GLY A 238 -0.76 -20.80 -11.51
CA GLY A 238 0.52 -21.49 -11.29
C GLY A 238 0.80 -22.66 -12.24
N THR A 239 -0.03 -22.91 -13.25
CA THR A 239 0.18 -23.95 -14.25
C THR A 239 0.83 -23.34 -15.48
N ALA A 240 2.07 -23.77 -15.77
CA ALA A 240 2.83 -23.28 -16.91
C ALA A 240 2.19 -23.69 -18.26
N ASP A 241 2.24 -22.76 -19.23
CA ASP A 241 1.98 -23.10 -20.64
C ASP A 241 3.17 -23.83 -21.27
N GLU A 242 3.09 -24.15 -22.58
CA GLU A 242 4.16 -24.81 -23.32
C GLU A 242 5.48 -24.00 -23.35
N ALA A 243 5.42 -22.69 -23.17
CA ALA A 243 6.57 -21.80 -23.11
C ALA A 243 7.06 -21.54 -21.67
N GLY A 244 6.42 -22.16 -20.67
CA GLY A 244 6.77 -21.99 -19.26
C GLY A 244 6.20 -20.72 -18.61
N ASN A 245 5.27 -20.02 -19.26
CA ASN A 245 4.67 -18.82 -18.70
C ASN A 245 3.57 -19.19 -17.69
N CYS A 246 3.70 -18.73 -16.46
CA CYS A 246 2.67 -18.79 -15.41
C CYS A 246 3.03 -17.83 -14.27
N LEU A 247 2.09 -17.61 -13.37
CA LEU A 247 2.42 -17.11 -12.03
C LEU A 247 3.11 -18.21 -11.22
N THR A 248 4.06 -17.84 -10.39
CA THR A 248 4.83 -18.78 -9.57
C THR A 248 4.47 -18.56 -8.10
N GLU A 249 3.98 -19.62 -7.44
CA GLU A 249 3.77 -19.57 -6.00
C GLU A 249 5.12 -19.41 -5.27
N GLY A 250 5.16 -18.52 -4.29
CA GLY A 250 6.38 -18.16 -3.57
C GLY A 250 7.20 -17.02 -4.22
N GLU A 251 6.90 -16.65 -5.47
CA GLU A 251 7.55 -15.52 -6.18
C GLU A 251 6.54 -14.41 -6.52
N ASP A 252 5.42 -14.77 -7.14
CA ASP A 252 4.37 -13.82 -7.53
C ASP A 252 3.26 -13.76 -6.47
N TYR A 253 2.89 -14.91 -5.91
CA TYR A 253 1.80 -15.01 -4.95
C TYR A 253 2.02 -16.14 -3.92
N ARG A 254 1.20 -16.11 -2.88
CA ARG A 254 1.03 -17.20 -1.89
C ARG A 254 -0.45 -17.56 -1.80
N TYR A 255 -0.77 -18.83 -1.78
CA TYR A 255 -2.11 -19.33 -1.47
C TYR A 255 -2.17 -19.91 -0.05
N SER A 256 -3.24 -19.63 0.66
CA SER A 256 -3.57 -20.24 1.95
C SER A 256 -4.94 -20.89 1.86
N GLU A 257 -4.97 -22.23 1.86
CA GLU A 257 -6.21 -23.00 1.86
C GLU A 257 -7.01 -22.76 3.14
N GLU A 258 -6.35 -22.71 4.30
CA GLU A 258 -6.97 -22.46 5.60
C GLU A 258 -7.68 -21.09 5.63
N GLU A 259 -7.07 -20.07 5.02
CA GLU A 259 -7.58 -18.71 4.96
C GLU A 259 -8.42 -18.44 3.71
N ARG A 260 -8.50 -19.40 2.77
CA ARG A 260 -9.12 -19.20 1.45
C ARG A 260 -8.66 -17.93 0.76
N SER A 261 -7.35 -17.69 0.80
CA SER A 261 -6.77 -16.41 0.43
C SER A 261 -5.61 -16.56 -0.53
N TYR A 262 -5.63 -15.73 -1.58
CA TYR A 262 -4.52 -15.51 -2.49
C TYR A 262 -3.88 -14.16 -2.14
N TYR A 263 -2.61 -14.21 -1.80
CA TYR A 263 -1.82 -13.04 -1.46
C TYR A 263 -0.77 -12.79 -2.54
N ALA A 264 -0.90 -11.70 -3.30
CA ALA A 264 0.21 -11.18 -4.07
C ALA A 264 1.33 -10.76 -3.11
N LEU A 265 2.57 -11.06 -3.46
CA LEU A 265 3.70 -10.79 -2.56
C LEU A 265 4.08 -9.32 -2.61
N ASN A 266 4.23 -8.69 -1.45
CA ASN A 266 4.72 -7.31 -1.39
C ASN A 266 6.22 -7.27 -1.63
N VAL A 267 6.69 -6.23 -2.33
CA VAL A 267 8.11 -6.00 -2.63
C VAL A 267 8.48 -4.54 -2.38
N ALA A 268 9.59 -4.31 -1.69
CA ALA A 268 10.16 -2.98 -1.56
C ALA A 268 10.80 -2.54 -2.91
N VAL A 269 10.38 -1.39 -3.41
CA VAL A 269 10.86 -0.79 -4.66
C VAL A 269 11.73 0.41 -4.31
N THR A 270 13.00 0.31 -4.63
CA THR A 270 14.04 1.28 -4.28
C THR A 270 14.89 1.62 -5.51
N ALA A 271 15.92 2.44 -5.32
CA ALA A 271 16.88 2.76 -6.38
C ALA A 271 17.58 1.51 -6.98
N GLU A 272 17.58 0.39 -6.26
CA GLU A 272 18.24 -0.84 -6.69
C GLU A 272 17.43 -1.62 -7.74
N ASN A 273 16.08 -1.54 -7.67
CA ASN A 273 15.20 -2.40 -8.47
C ASN A 273 14.01 -1.69 -9.14
N TYR A 274 13.85 -0.37 -8.99
CA TYR A 274 12.68 0.34 -9.53
C TYR A 274 12.46 0.14 -11.04
N GLN A 275 13.52 -0.11 -11.80
CA GLN A 275 13.43 -0.35 -13.25
C GLN A 275 12.61 -1.60 -13.58
N ASP A 276 12.56 -2.58 -12.67
CA ASP A 276 11.75 -3.80 -12.84
C ASP A 276 10.25 -3.52 -12.74
N PHE A 277 9.87 -2.39 -12.16
CA PHE A 277 8.49 -1.96 -11.92
C PHE A 277 7.99 -0.87 -12.89
N THR A 278 8.80 -0.53 -13.90
CA THR A 278 8.40 0.46 -14.93
C THR A 278 7.52 -0.13 -16.03
N ASP A 279 7.46 -1.46 -16.14
CA ASP A 279 6.69 -2.19 -17.15
C ASP A 279 5.50 -2.91 -16.49
N SER A 280 4.32 -2.35 -16.64
CA SER A 280 3.07 -2.90 -16.11
C SER A 280 2.50 -4.05 -16.95
N THR A 281 3.12 -4.42 -18.07
CA THR A 281 2.63 -5.49 -18.95
C THR A 281 3.22 -6.85 -18.64
N LYS A 282 4.23 -6.94 -17.79
CA LYS A 282 4.96 -8.20 -17.50
C LYS A 282 4.06 -9.34 -17.06
N VAL A 283 3.13 -9.10 -16.14
CA VAL A 283 2.20 -10.13 -15.68
C VAL A 283 1.21 -10.48 -16.78
N TYR A 284 0.68 -9.49 -17.49
CA TYR A 284 -0.21 -9.71 -18.62
C TYR A 284 0.44 -10.59 -19.69
N ASP A 285 1.67 -10.29 -20.08
CA ASP A 285 2.42 -11.09 -21.07
C ASP A 285 2.69 -12.52 -20.59
N LYS A 286 2.87 -12.69 -19.26
CA LYS A 286 3.11 -13.98 -18.62
C LYS A 286 1.86 -14.87 -18.63
N VAL A 287 0.66 -14.30 -18.45
CA VAL A 287 -0.58 -15.07 -18.26
C VAL A 287 -1.53 -15.05 -19.48
N SER A 288 -1.46 -14.05 -20.33
CA SER A 288 -2.40 -13.89 -21.46
C SER A 288 -2.34 -15.04 -22.46
N LYS A 289 -1.17 -15.66 -22.62
CA LYS A 289 -0.98 -16.79 -23.54
C LYS A 289 -1.66 -18.08 -23.06
N GLN A 290 -2.02 -18.17 -21.80
CA GLN A 290 -2.70 -19.34 -21.22
C GLN A 290 -4.21 -19.29 -21.38
N LEU A 291 -4.76 -18.13 -21.73
CA LEU A 291 -6.20 -17.88 -21.72
C LEU A 291 -6.76 -17.98 -23.13
N ASP A 292 -7.59 -18.98 -23.38
CA ASP A 292 -8.38 -19.10 -24.60
C ASP A 292 -9.85 -18.76 -24.30
N SER A 293 -10.17 -17.47 -24.36
CA SER A 293 -11.51 -16.97 -24.09
C SER A 293 -12.56 -17.44 -25.09
N SER A 294 -12.14 -17.93 -26.28
CA SER A 294 -13.05 -18.36 -27.35
C SER A 294 -13.88 -19.58 -26.99
N LYS A 295 -13.43 -20.36 -26.00
CA LYS A 295 -14.09 -21.62 -25.59
C LYS A 295 -15.01 -21.48 -24.38
N SER A 296 -15.03 -20.33 -23.75
CA SER A 296 -15.77 -20.12 -22.51
C SER A 296 -16.98 -19.22 -22.73
N PRO A 297 -18.18 -19.54 -22.20
CA PRO A 297 -19.32 -18.63 -22.28
C PRO A 297 -19.06 -17.36 -21.47
N THR A 298 -19.53 -16.21 -21.96
CA THR A 298 -19.42 -14.93 -21.26
C THR A 298 -20.16 -14.98 -19.92
N LYS A 299 -19.50 -14.52 -18.86
CA LYS A 299 -20.11 -14.34 -17.54
C LYS A 299 -20.24 -12.86 -17.23
N LYS A 300 -21.31 -12.49 -16.54
CA LYS A 300 -21.52 -11.12 -16.06
C LYS A 300 -21.18 -11.06 -14.58
N VAL A 301 -20.41 -10.07 -14.18
CA VAL A 301 -19.96 -9.86 -12.81
C VAL A 301 -20.01 -8.39 -12.44
N TRP A 302 -20.14 -8.09 -11.16
CA TRP A 302 -19.98 -6.75 -10.61
C TRP A 302 -18.76 -6.72 -9.71
N LEU A 303 -17.96 -5.66 -9.85
CA LEU A 303 -16.86 -5.37 -8.95
C LEU A 303 -17.12 -4.02 -8.27
N ASP A 304 -17.29 -4.06 -6.96
CA ASP A 304 -17.48 -2.87 -6.14
C ASP A 304 -16.11 -2.28 -5.74
N ILE A 305 -15.83 -1.08 -6.26
CA ILE A 305 -14.60 -0.33 -5.98
C ILE A 305 -14.84 0.56 -4.76
N TYR A 306 -14.01 0.41 -3.75
CA TYR A 306 -14.11 1.11 -2.45
C TYR A 306 -14.30 2.61 -2.58
N ASN A 307 -13.44 3.27 -3.36
CA ASN A 307 -13.45 4.71 -3.55
C ASN A 307 -12.94 5.06 -4.95
N ALA A 308 -13.83 5.57 -5.80
CA ALA A 308 -13.48 5.94 -7.17
C ALA A 308 -12.53 7.15 -7.27
N SER A 309 -12.37 7.93 -6.19
CA SER A 309 -11.41 9.03 -6.14
C SER A 309 -10.04 8.64 -5.56
N ASP A 310 -9.90 7.41 -5.07
CA ASP A 310 -8.58 6.87 -4.69
C ASP A 310 -7.71 6.67 -5.92
N ASN A 311 -6.50 7.25 -5.90
CA ASN A 311 -5.60 7.25 -7.05
C ASN A 311 -5.12 5.85 -7.42
N PHE A 312 -4.80 5.00 -6.44
CA PHE A 312 -4.39 3.63 -6.69
C PHE A 312 -5.52 2.82 -7.34
N LEU A 313 -6.74 2.90 -6.79
CA LEU A 313 -7.88 2.15 -7.30
C LEU A 313 -8.29 2.59 -8.71
N SER A 314 -8.36 3.91 -8.96
CA SER A 314 -8.86 4.45 -10.23
C SER A 314 -7.81 4.48 -11.34
N SER A 315 -6.55 4.75 -11.01
CA SER A 315 -5.49 4.96 -12.01
C SER A 315 -4.56 3.74 -12.19
N THR A 316 -4.58 2.78 -11.28
CA THR A 316 -3.72 1.60 -11.32
C THR A 316 -4.53 0.31 -11.33
N TYR A 317 -5.35 0.07 -10.30
CA TYR A 317 -5.94 -1.24 -10.10
C TYR A 317 -7.09 -1.54 -11.08
N GLN A 318 -8.02 -0.60 -11.27
CA GLN A 318 -9.13 -0.79 -12.21
C GLN A 318 -8.64 -0.97 -13.66
N PRO A 319 -7.71 -0.16 -14.21
CA PRO A 319 -7.16 -0.42 -15.54
C PRO A 319 -6.51 -1.80 -15.68
N LEU A 320 -5.87 -2.30 -14.63
CA LEU A 320 -5.31 -3.65 -14.63
C LEU A 320 -6.41 -4.73 -14.66
N LEU A 321 -7.50 -4.56 -13.92
CA LEU A 321 -8.65 -5.46 -13.99
C LEU A 321 -9.25 -5.48 -15.41
N GLU A 322 -9.43 -4.31 -16.03
CA GLU A 322 -9.95 -4.16 -17.39
C GLU A 322 -9.08 -4.86 -18.46
N ASN A 323 -7.77 -5.02 -18.20
CA ASN A 323 -6.91 -5.79 -19.10
C ASN A 323 -7.22 -7.30 -19.11
N TYR A 324 -7.79 -7.84 -18.04
CA TYR A 324 -8.01 -9.28 -17.89
C TYR A 324 -9.46 -9.71 -18.10
N ASP A 325 -10.43 -8.81 -18.03
CA ASP A 325 -11.86 -9.14 -18.14
C ASP A 325 -12.18 -9.75 -19.52
N ASP A 326 -11.70 -9.16 -20.60
CA ASP A 326 -11.85 -9.66 -21.96
C ASP A 326 -11.14 -11.02 -22.14
N LEU A 327 -9.92 -11.18 -21.60
CA LEU A 327 -9.18 -12.44 -21.68
C LEU A 327 -9.90 -13.60 -21.01
N LEU A 328 -10.60 -13.32 -19.93
CA LEU A 328 -11.37 -14.30 -19.15
C LEU A 328 -12.83 -14.40 -19.61
N ASN A 329 -13.19 -13.69 -20.68
CA ASN A 329 -14.55 -13.61 -21.20
C ASN A 329 -15.56 -13.23 -20.11
N LEU A 330 -15.21 -12.20 -19.34
CA LEU A 330 -16.05 -11.58 -18.33
C LEU A 330 -16.61 -10.27 -18.87
N LYS A 331 -17.89 -10.02 -18.57
CA LYS A 331 -18.46 -8.68 -18.69
C LYS A 331 -18.56 -8.08 -17.30
N VAL A 332 -17.63 -7.19 -16.99
CA VAL A 332 -17.53 -6.59 -15.67
C VAL A 332 -18.23 -5.24 -15.64
N ASP A 333 -19.16 -5.08 -14.71
CA ASP A 333 -19.71 -3.79 -14.34
C ASP A 333 -18.96 -3.28 -13.10
N TYR A 334 -18.14 -2.24 -13.29
CA TYR A 334 -17.40 -1.60 -12.19
C TYR A 334 -18.30 -0.59 -11.50
N ILE A 335 -18.54 -0.79 -10.21
CA ILE A 335 -19.35 0.08 -9.39
C ILE A 335 -18.42 0.85 -8.46
N GLY A 336 -18.25 2.13 -8.70
CA GLY A 336 -17.51 3.02 -7.83
C GLY A 336 -18.41 3.64 -6.76
N GLY A 337 -17.92 3.77 -5.53
CA GLY A 337 -18.74 4.26 -4.46
C GLY A 337 -18.12 5.30 -3.54
N ASP A 338 -18.92 5.75 -2.61
CA ASP A 338 -18.59 6.73 -1.59
C ASP A 338 -18.12 6.05 -0.28
N GLY A 339 -17.30 5.02 -0.41
CA GLY A 339 -16.82 4.20 0.70
C GLY A 339 -17.65 2.92 0.94
N GLN A 340 -17.14 2.04 1.78
CA GLN A 340 -17.69 0.70 2.06
C GLN A 340 -18.54 0.69 3.35
N THR A 341 -19.53 1.55 3.46
CA THR A 341 -20.56 1.36 4.50
C THR A 341 -21.56 0.30 4.06
N GLU A 342 -22.13 -0.46 4.98
CA GLU A 342 -23.18 -1.44 4.73
C GLU A 342 -24.33 -0.81 3.91
N SER A 343 -24.72 0.40 4.24
CA SER A 343 -25.75 1.15 3.53
C SER A 343 -25.37 1.44 2.07
N ASN A 344 -24.14 1.87 1.82
CA ASN A 344 -23.67 2.19 0.48
C ASN A 344 -23.56 0.92 -0.39
N ILE A 345 -23.05 -0.17 0.17
CA ILE A 345 -22.96 -1.45 -0.55
C ILE A 345 -24.37 -1.98 -0.87
N THR A 346 -25.28 -1.98 0.12
CA THR A 346 -26.66 -2.45 -0.09
C THR A 346 -27.38 -1.63 -1.15
N ASN A 347 -27.22 -0.31 -1.14
CA ASN A 347 -27.85 0.56 -2.14
C ASN A 347 -27.32 0.34 -3.56
N ARG A 348 -26.05 -0.07 -3.71
CA ARG A 348 -25.45 -0.38 -5.02
C ARG A 348 -25.83 -1.76 -5.54
N LEU A 349 -26.12 -2.69 -4.66
CA LEU A 349 -26.55 -4.06 -5.03
C LEU A 349 -28.05 -4.13 -5.38
N GLY A 350 -28.83 -3.06 -5.17
CA GLY A 350 -30.21 -2.93 -5.61
C GLY A 350 -31.27 -3.34 -4.70
#